data_c887d5f54698176d247f761200c0f614
#
_entry.id   c887d5f54698176d247f761200c0f614
#
_cell.length_a   1.000
_cell.length_b   1.000
_cell.length_c   1.000
_cell.angle_alpha   90.00
_cell.angle_beta   90.00
_cell.angle_gamma   90.00
#
_symmetry.space_group_name_H-M   'P 1'
#
loop_
_entity.id
_entity.type
_entity.pdbx_description
1 polymer ?
#
loop_
_entity_poly.entity_id
_entity_poly.type
_entity_poly.pdbx_seq_one_letter_code
_entity_poly.pdbx_strand_id
1 'polypeptide(L)'
;MRSFKKASSAAVLAMCCQSLFAGGLLTNTNQNIAFNRNFARDGVIAIDGVYSNPAGVAFLEKGWHLSFNFQNAYQTRPIRSGMSVEAAKLTPFYHPLSLNAGDAEGTKKYVGKASVPILPSFQGAYVGDKWSFQVGIGLIGGGGKATFDEGLGSFERQVALIPAALAQAGLTSPTPAYSLASNIKGQQYIFGVQMGATYKFNDQLSAYAGMRVNYVYNRYTGSITDITANSSVLSEDV
;
A
#
# COMPACT_ATOMS: atom_id res chain seq x y z
N MET A 1 24.81 4.75 -42.08
CA MET A 1 24.85 3.67 -41.06
C MET A 1 25.22 4.10 -39.63
N ARG A 2 26.21 4.96 -39.40
CA ARG A 2 26.57 5.45 -38.02
C ARG A 2 25.49 6.28 -37.34
N SER A 3 24.72 7.08 -38.10
CA SER A 3 23.64 7.92 -37.57
C SER A 3 22.44 7.10 -37.06
N PHE A 4 22.09 6.03 -37.80
CA PHE A 4 20.96 5.15 -37.44
C PHE A 4 21.20 4.37 -36.13
N LYS A 5 22.44 3.91 -35.92
CA LYS A 5 22.83 3.23 -34.67
C LYS A 5 22.77 4.15 -33.45
N LYS A 6 23.14 5.44 -33.62
CA LYS A 6 23.03 6.43 -32.53
C LYS A 6 21.58 6.79 -32.21
N ALA A 7 20.72 6.88 -33.22
CA ALA A 7 19.28 7.12 -33.01
C ALA A 7 18.57 5.93 -32.33
N SER A 8 18.93 4.69 -32.70
CA SER A 8 18.38 3.50 -32.05
C SER A 8 18.81 3.38 -30.60
N SER A 9 20.09 3.67 -30.29
CA SER A 9 20.57 3.65 -28.90
C SER A 9 19.95 4.75 -28.06
N ALA A 10 19.72 5.93 -28.59
CA ALA A 10 19.02 7.02 -27.90
C ALA A 10 17.54 6.69 -27.66
N ALA A 11 16.87 6.03 -28.59
CA ALA A 11 15.48 5.60 -28.43
C ALA A 11 15.34 4.51 -27.35
N VAL A 12 16.26 3.55 -27.30
CA VAL A 12 16.28 2.53 -26.24
C VAL A 12 16.56 3.15 -24.88
N LEU A 13 17.50 4.11 -24.79
CA LEU A 13 17.75 4.83 -23.53
C LEU A 13 16.52 5.65 -23.09
N ALA A 14 15.85 6.32 -24.01
CA ALA A 14 14.64 7.09 -23.73
C ALA A 14 13.47 6.19 -23.25
N MET A 15 13.33 4.99 -23.78
CA MET A 15 12.36 4.00 -23.31
C MET A 15 12.69 3.50 -21.88
N CYS A 16 13.97 3.34 -21.54
CA CYS A 16 14.37 2.96 -20.18
C CYS A 16 14.18 4.08 -19.16
N CYS A 17 14.24 5.36 -19.57
CA CYS A 17 14.04 6.51 -18.69
C CYS A 17 12.58 6.82 -18.37
N GLN A 18 11.62 6.26 -19.07
CA GLN A 18 10.18 6.48 -18.81
C GLN A 18 9.71 5.92 -17.47
N SER A 19 10.42 4.93 -16.93
CA SER A 19 10.12 4.34 -15.62
C SER A 19 10.49 5.24 -14.42
N LEU A 20 11.24 6.32 -14.63
CA LEU A 20 11.68 7.21 -13.55
C LEU A 20 10.63 8.24 -13.11
N PHE A 21 9.55 8.38 -13.85
CA PHE A 21 8.46 9.32 -13.53
C PHE A 21 7.20 8.64 -12.96
N ALA A 22 7.21 7.34 -12.85
CA ALA A 22 6.11 6.57 -12.27
C ALA A 22 6.28 6.49 -10.74
N GLY A 23 6.05 7.58 -10.03
CA GLY A 23 5.72 7.54 -8.62
C GLY A 23 4.41 6.79 -8.47
N GLY A 24 4.44 5.46 -8.40
CA GLY A 24 3.29 4.59 -8.49
C GLY A 24 3.05 3.76 -7.25
N LEU A 25 1.92 3.10 -7.24
CA LEU A 25 1.55 2.09 -6.28
C LEU A 25 2.49 0.88 -6.44
N LEU A 26 3.12 0.47 -5.34
CA LEU A 26 4.09 -0.61 -5.36
C LEU A 26 3.40 -1.95 -5.61
N THR A 27 3.89 -2.66 -6.61
CA THR A 27 3.60 -4.08 -6.81
C THR A 27 4.70 -4.86 -6.08
N ASN A 28 4.35 -5.61 -5.05
CA ASN A 28 5.31 -6.19 -4.11
C ASN A 28 5.22 -7.71 -3.96
N THR A 29 4.34 -8.35 -4.71
CA THR A 29 4.14 -9.80 -4.61
C THR A 29 3.51 -10.36 -5.87
N ASN A 30 3.71 -11.65 -6.13
CA ASN A 30 2.96 -12.40 -7.14
C ASN A 30 1.96 -13.38 -6.51
N GLN A 31 1.82 -13.36 -5.18
CA GLN A 31 0.98 -14.24 -4.38
C GLN A 31 1.27 -15.75 -4.56
N ASN A 32 2.40 -16.11 -5.16
CA ASN A 32 2.87 -17.49 -5.15
C ASN A 32 3.44 -17.82 -3.77
N ILE A 33 3.12 -19.00 -3.24
CA ILE A 33 3.54 -19.36 -1.89
C ILE A 33 5.08 -19.53 -1.78
N ALA A 34 5.75 -19.93 -2.86
CA ALA A 34 7.20 -20.03 -2.89
C ALA A 34 7.84 -18.65 -2.81
N PHE A 35 7.29 -17.67 -3.53
CA PHE A 35 7.72 -16.28 -3.45
C PHE A 35 7.50 -15.69 -2.04
N ASN A 36 6.34 -15.92 -1.45
CA ASN A 36 6.03 -15.38 -0.13
C ASN A 36 6.85 -16.00 1.00
N ARG A 37 7.37 -17.20 0.81
CA ARG A 37 8.30 -17.83 1.76
C ARG A 37 9.73 -17.32 1.65
N ASN A 38 10.14 -16.86 0.47
CA ASN A 38 11.45 -16.32 0.21
C ASN A 38 11.37 -15.33 -0.95
N PHE A 39 11.46 -14.02 -0.67
CA PHE A 39 11.34 -12.96 -1.67
C PHE A 39 12.55 -12.84 -2.60
N ALA A 40 13.73 -13.31 -2.19
CA ALA A 40 14.94 -13.31 -3.01
C ALA A 40 14.91 -14.44 -4.06
N ARG A 41 14.06 -14.29 -5.07
CA ARG A 41 13.81 -15.31 -6.09
C ARG A 41 14.19 -14.89 -7.52
N ASP A 42 14.86 -13.77 -7.70
CA ASP A 42 15.19 -13.25 -9.03
C ASP A 42 16.09 -14.18 -9.84
N GLY A 43 16.93 -14.97 -9.17
CA GLY A 43 17.78 -16.00 -9.79
C GLY A 43 17.19 -17.41 -9.77
N VAL A 44 16.01 -17.61 -9.20
CA VAL A 44 15.42 -18.94 -9.09
C VAL A 44 14.66 -19.31 -10.36
N ILE A 45 14.92 -20.51 -10.88
CA ILE A 45 14.23 -21.10 -12.02
C ILE A 45 13.08 -21.95 -11.48
N ALA A 46 11.88 -21.37 -11.43
CA ALA A 46 10.65 -22.01 -10.97
C ALA A 46 9.44 -21.32 -11.62
N ILE A 47 8.24 -21.89 -11.46
CA ILE A 47 7.03 -21.37 -12.10
C ILE A 47 6.64 -19.97 -11.60
N ASP A 48 6.96 -19.61 -10.38
CA ASP A 48 6.77 -18.24 -9.85
C ASP A 48 7.67 -17.21 -10.54
N GLY A 49 8.72 -17.66 -11.25
CA GLY A 49 9.54 -16.85 -12.14
C GLY A 49 8.76 -16.17 -13.27
N VAL A 50 7.56 -16.63 -13.60
CA VAL A 50 6.66 -15.91 -14.53
C VAL A 50 6.52 -14.44 -14.15
N TYR A 51 6.58 -14.12 -12.87
CA TYR A 51 6.53 -12.74 -12.37
C TYR A 51 7.91 -12.11 -12.18
N SER A 52 8.82 -12.78 -11.47
CA SER A 52 10.09 -12.20 -10.99
C SER A 52 11.26 -12.43 -11.93
N ASN A 53 11.28 -13.57 -12.65
CA ASN A 53 12.35 -13.97 -13.58
C ASN A 53 11.76 -14.64 -14.83
N PRO A 54 10.98 -13.92 -15.64
CA PRO A 54 10.28 -14.54 -16.78
C PRO A 54 11.21 -15.11 -17.85
N ALA A 55 12.43 -14.61 -17.99
CA ALA A 55 13.43 -15.21 -18.88
C ALA A 55 13.89 -16.58 -18.36
N GLY A 56 13.99 -16.76 -17.04
CA GLY A 56 14.38 -18.01 -16.41
C GLY A 56 13.40 -19.16 -16.63
N VAL A 57 12.13 -18.87 -16.93
CA VAL A 57 11.10 -19.88 -17.22
C VAL A 57 11.46 -20.79 -18.40
N ALA A 58 12.24 -20.30 -19.36
CA ALA A 58 12.70 -21.11 -20.50
C ALA A 58 13.66 -22.26 -20.10
N PHE A 59 14.17 -22.26 -18.88
CA PHE A 59 15.07 -23.31 -18.37
C PHE A 59 14.34 -24.34 -17.49
N LEU A 60 13.01 -24.23 -17.35
CA LEU A 60 12.20 -25.30 -16.79
C LEU A 60 12.16 -26.51 -17.73
N GLU A 61 11.74 -27.65 -17.21
CA GLU A 61 11.50 -28.84 -18.03
C GLU A 61 10.48 -28.55 -19.15
N LYS A 62 10.58 -29.25 -20.26
CA LYS A 62 9.63 -29.09 -21.37
C LYS A 62 8.24 -29.54 -20.96
N GLY A 63 7.22 -28.81 -21.38
CA GLY A 63 5.83 -29.12 -21.14
C GLY A 63 5.07 -28.02 -20.40
N TRP A 64 3.96 -28.39 -19.82
CA TRP A 64 3.08 -27.50 -19.08
C TRP A 64 3.48 -27.40 -17.60
N HIS A 65 3.57 -26.15 -17.12
CA HIS A 65 3.78 -25.82 -15.72
C HIS A 65 2.63 -24.96 -15.26
N LEU A 66 1.92 -25.38 -14.21
CA LEU A 66 0.77 -24.68 -13.68
C LEU A 66 0.90 -24.56 -12.15
N SER A 67 0.59 -23.40 -11.63
CA SER A 67 0.57 -23.13 -10.20
C SER A 67 -0.66 -22.32 -9.83
N PHE A 68 -1.45 -22.85 -8.90
CA PHE A 68 -2.58 -22.15 -8.26
C PHE A 68 -2.26 -21.95 -6.80
N ASN A 69 -2.46 -20.74 -6.31
CA ASN A 69 -2.23 -20.42 -4.91
C ASN A 69 -3.43 -19.67 -4.35
N PHE A 70 -3.79 -20.04 -3.13
CA PHE A 70 -4.81 -19.36 -2.36
C PHE A 70 -4.23 -19.06 -0.98
N GLN A 71 -4.33 -17.82 -0.56
CA GLN A 71 -3.81 -17.38 0.71
C GLN A 71 -4.88 -16.59 1.46
N ASN A 72 -4.79 -16.59 2.78
CA ASN A 72 -5.55 -15.72 3.66
C ASN A 72 -4.56 -14.77 4.34
N ALA A 73 -4.92 -13.51 4.44
CA ALA A 73 -4.13 -12.52 5.15
C ALA A 73 -4.99 -11.80 6.19
N TYR A 74 -4.55 -11.85 7.43
CA TYR A 74 -5.09 -11.07 8.53
C TYR A 74 -3.97 -10.33 9.23
N GLN A 75 -4.16 -9.03 9.46
CA GLN A 75 -3.18 -8.19 10.12
C GLN A 75 -3.86 -7.16 11.00
N THR A 76 -3.32 -6.94 12.19
CA THR A 76 -3.63 -5.79 13.03
C THR A 76 -2.52 -4.75 12.91
N ARG A 77 -2.90 -3.48 12.89
CA ARG A 77 -1.97 -2.35 12.79
C ARG A 77 -2.24 -1.38 13.94
N PRO A 78 -1.62 -1.56 15.11
CA PRO A 78 -1.71 -0.59 16.16
C PRO A 78 -0.90 0.66 15.80
N ILE A 79 -1.51 1.83 15.91
CA ILE A 79 -0.88 3.13 15.69
C ILE A 79 -1.07 3.94 16.97
N ARG A 80 0.01 4.43 17.56
CA ARG A 80 -0.05 5.43 18.63
C ARG A 80 0.10 6.81 18.01
N SER A 81 -0.81 7.70 18.33
CA SER A 81 -0.78 9.09 17.91
C SER A 81 -0.92 10.00 19.10
N GLY A 82 -0.15 11.07 19.11
CA GLY A 82 -0.25 12.19 20.03
C GLY A 82 -0.19 13.49 19.26
N MET A 83 -0.58 14.59 19.90
CA MET A 83 -0.47 15.92 19.33
C MET A 83 0.26 16.83 20.33
N SER A 84 1.35 17.45 19.88
CA SER A 84 1.99 18.50 20.65
C SER A 84 1.42 19.88 20.29
N VAL A 85 1.30 20.74 21.27
CA VAL A 85 0.83 22.12 21.08
C VAL A 85 1.80 22.93 20.23
N GLU A 86 3.10 22.68 20.34
CA GLU A 86 4.14 23.31 19.50
C GLU A 86 3.94 22.99 18.01
N ALA A 87 3.65 21.74 17.69
CA ALA A 87 3.39 21.32 16.31
C ALA A 87 2.14 22.00 15.72
N ALA A 88 1.20 22.41 16.57
CA ALA A 88 0.01 23.16 16.17
C ALA A 88 0.23 24.69 16.14
N LYS A 89 1.44 25.17 16.49
CA LYS A 89 1.77 26.59 16.66
C LYS A 89 0.82 27.33 17.65
N LEU A 90 0.30 26.63 18.62
CA LEU A 90 -0.59 27.16 19.64
C LEU A 90 0.25 27.43 20.90
N THR A 91 0.85 28.61 21.02
CA THR A 91 1.49 29.11 22.23
C THR A 91 0.51 30.03 22.96
N PRO A 92 0.36 29.98 24.30
CA PRO A 92 1.28 29.49 25.32
C PRO A 92 0.88 28.17 26.03
N PHE A 93 0.29 27.23 25.36
CA PHE A 93 -0.14 25.98 26.01
C PHE A 93 1.05 25.02 26.18
N TYR A 94 1.41 24.78 27.46
CA TYR A 94 2.51 23.88 27.85
C TYR A 94 2.06 22.42 28.07
N HIS A 95 0.79 22.10 27.85
CA HIS A 95 0.29 20.75 28.05
C HIS A 95 0.00 20.08 26.72
N PRO A 96 0.38 18.80 26.55
CA PRO A 96 -0.01 18.06 25.35
C PRO A 96 -1.53 18.06 25.25
N LEU A 97 -2.04 18.39 24.06
CA LEU A 97 -3.46 18.31 23.80
C LEU A 97 -3.83 16.83 23.76
N SER A 98 -4.58 16.37 24.74
CA SER A 98 -5.03 14.97 24.78
C SER A 98 -5.97 14.70 23.61
N LEU A 99 -5.67 13.65 22.84
CA LEU A 99 -6.64 13.11 21.91
C LEU A 99 -7.82 12.52 22.67
N ASN A 100 -8.99 12.50 22.04
CA ASN A 100 -10.20 11.97 22.64
C ASN A 100 -9.99 10.56 23.22
N ALA A 101 -10.25 10.40 24.51
CA ALA A 101 -9.95 9.18 25.29
C ALA A 101 -8.46 8.73 25.21
N GLY A 102 -7.54 9.70 25.13
CA GLY A 102 -6.10 9.45 25.20
C GLY A 102 -5.63 9.14 26.62
N ASP A 103 -4.40 8.64 26.72
CA ASP A 103 -3.72 8.40 27.99
C ASP A 103 -3.23 9.70 28.66
N ALA A 104 -2.64 9.59 29.87
CA ALA A 104 -2.13 10.73 30.62
C ALA A 104 -1.01 11.49 29.87
N GLU A 105 -0.30 10.83 28.98
CA GLU A 105 0.74 11.43 28.13
C GLU A 105 0.15 12.13 26.89
N GLY A 106 -1.18 12.16 26.75
CA GLY A 106 -1.87 12.77 25.61
C GLY A 106 -1.79 11.93 24.32
N THR A 107 -1.46 10.64 24.45
CA THR A 107 -1.44 9.73 23.31
C THR A 107 -2.68 8.82 23.28
N LYS A 108 -3.09 8.41 22.10
CA LYS A 108 -4.18 7.45 21.90
C LYS A 108 -3.71 6.34 20.96
N LYS A 109 -4.11 5.12 21.29
CA LYS A 109 -3.86 3.93 20.45
C LYS A 109 -5.06 3.67 19.56
N TYR A 110 -4.82 3.63 18.26
CA TYR A 110 -5.78 3.25 17.24
C TYR A 110 -5.42 1.87 16.70
N VAL A 111 -6.41 1.00 16.53
CA VAL A 111 -6.16 -0.35 16.03
C VAL A 111 -6.82 -0.53 14.69
N GLY A 112 -6.00 -0.61 13.65
CA GLY A 112 -6.43 -1.00 12.32
C GLY A 112 -6.50 -2.51 12.19
N LYS A 113 -7.54 -3.01 11.55
CA LYS A 113 -7.72 -4.41 11.20
C LYS A 113 -7.74 -4.54 9.70
N ALA A 114 -6.83 -5.32 9.13
CA ALA A 114 -6.82 -5.65 7.72
C ALA A 114 -7.10 -7.14 7.54
N SER A 115 -8.05 -7.48 6.70
CA SER A 115 -8.43 -8.86 6.42
C SER A 115 -8.71 -9.03 4.93
N VAL A 116 -8.06 -10.02 4.35
CA VAL A 116 -8.33 -10.48 2.99
C VAL A 116 -8.51 -11.98 3.05
N PRO A 117 -9.75 -12.48 2.97
CA PRO A 117 -10.02 -13.89 3.20
C PRO A 117 -9.43 -14.79 2.12
N ILE A 118 -9.36 -14.34 0.88
CA ILE A 118 -8.83 -15.11 -0.24
C ILE A 118 -7.98 -14.20 -1.12
N LEU A 119 -6.71 -14.56 -1.30
CA LEU A 119 -5.77 -13.96 -2.23
C LEU A 119 -5.40 -15.01 -3.28
N PRO A 120 -6.10 -15.04 -4.42
CA PRO A 120 -5.81 -16.01 -5.45
C PRO A 120 -4.64 -15.57 -6.31
N SER A 121 -3.84 -16.51 -6.78
CA SER A 121 -2.90 -16.29 -7.87
C SER A 121 -2.77 -17.52 -8.75
N PHE A 122 -2.45 -17.26 -10.01
CA PHE A 122 -2.23 -18.25 -11.03
C PHE A 122 -0.95 -17.93 -11.79
N GLN A 123 -0.10 -18.93 -11.98
CA GLN A 123 1.02 -18.87 -12.89
C GLN A 123 0.95 -20.07 -13.80
N GLY A 124 1.07 -19.84 -15.11
CA GLY A 124 1.09 -20.87 -16.11
C GLY A 124 2.19 -20.63 -17.13
N ALA A 125 2.85 -21.70 -17.54
CA ALA A 125 3.83 -21.65 -18.62
C ALA A 125 3.77 -22.92 -19.47
N TYR A 126 4.03 -22.77 -20.75
CA TYR A 126 4.35 -23.86 -21.64
C TYR A 126 5.79 -23.69 -22.13
N VAL A 127 6.62 -24.68 -21.87
CA VAL A 127 8.05 -24.64 -22.21
C VAL A 127 8.31 -25.59 -23.36
N GLY A 128 8.73 -25.03 -24.51
CA GLY A 128 9.15 -25.77 -25.69
C GLY A 128 10.68 -25.82 -25.81
N ASP A 129 11.16 -26.20 -26.99
CA ASP A 129 12.62 -26.32 -27.25
C ASP A 129 13.34 -24.98 -27.19
N LYS A 130 12.80 -23.97 -27.87
CA LYS A 130 13.38 -22.63 -27.94
C LYS A 130 12.40 -21.55 -27.47
N TRP A 131 11.11 -21.78 -27.61
CA TRP A 131 10.08 -20.85 -27.22
C TRP A 131 9.33 -21.34 -26.00
N SER A 132 9.07 -20.43 -25.08
CA SER A 132 8.19 -20.64 -23.95
C SER A 132 7.17 -19.52 -23.88
N PHE A 133 5.92 -19.85 -23.55
CA PHE A 133 4.84 -18.89 -23.37
C PHE A 133 4.38 -18.93 -21.93
N GLN A 134 4.07 -17.77 -21.37
CA GLN A 134 3.76 -17.69 -19.95
C GLN A 134 2.71 -16.64 -19.64
N VAL A 135 1.94 -16.91 -18.59
CA VAL A 135 0.92 -16.01 -18.05
C VAL A 135 0.93 -16.06 -16.53
N GLY A 136 0.82 -14.90 -15.93
CA GLY A 136 0.64 -14.74 -14.48
C GLY A 136 -0.54 -13.85 -14.19
N ILE A 137 -1.39 -14.25 -13.24
CA ILE A 137 -2.57 -13.49 -12.81
C ILE A 137 -2.60 -13.50 -11.29
N GLY A 138 -2.82 -12.34 -10.66
CA GLY A 138 -2.93 -12.30 -9.21
C GLY A 138 -3.16 -10.90 -8.66
N LEU A 139 -3.35 -10.85 -7.34
CA LEU A 139 -3.33 -9.60 -6.59
C LEU A 139 -1.87 -9.28 -6.26
N ILE A 140 -1.25 -8.45 -7.09
CA ILE A 140 0.20 -8.20 -7.06
C ILE A 140 0.61 -7.07 -6.13
N GLY A 141 -0.34 -6.37 -5.52
CA GLY A 141 -0.04 -5.29 -4.58
C GLY A 141 -1.29 -4.73 -3.93
N GLY A 142 -1.06 -3.72 -3.12
CA GLY A 142 -2.07 -3.07 -2.31
C GLY A 142 -2.09 -3.55 -0.86
N GLY A 143 -2.77 -2.78 -0.01
CA GLY A 143 -2.89 -3.05 1.42
C GLY A 143 -4.10 -3.88 1.83
N GLY A 144 -4.88 -4.35 0.86
CA GLY A 144 -6.16 -4.99 1.14
C GLY A 144 -7.20 -4.00 1.66
N LYS A 145 -8.11 -4.49 2.51
CA LYS A 145 -9.10 -3.66 3.23
C LYS A 145 -8.61 -3.47 4.66
N ALA A 146 -8.42 -2.22 5.06
CA ALA A 146 -8.14 -1.85 6.44
C ALA A 146 -9.29 -1.04 7.03
N THR A 147 -9.68 -1.36 8.26
CA THR A 147 -10.72 -0.64 9.00
C THR A 147 -10.14 -0.17 10.33
N PHE A 148 -10.33 1.11 10.63
CA PHE A 148 -10.05 1.71 11.91
C PHE A 148 -11.37 2.16 12.50
N ASP A 149 -11.92 1.37 13.41
CA ASP A 149 -13.25 1.58 13.96
C ASP A 149 -13.31 2.80 14.89
N GLU A 150 -12.16 3.21 15.43
CA GLU A 150 -12.00 4.40 16.27
C GLU A 150 -11.33 5.56 15.53
N GLY A 151 -11.24 5.49 14.19
CA GLY A 151 -10.58 6.50 13.37
C GLY A 151 -9.07 6.48 13.44
N LEU A 152 -8.47 7.64 13.20
CA LEU A 152 -7.02 7.86 13.23
C LEU A 152 -6.73 9.26 13.78
N GLY A 153 -5.61 9.41 14.51
CA GLY A 153 -5.18 10.68 15.09
C GLY A 153 -5.01 11.81 14.07
N SER A 154 -4.64 11.49 12.82
CA SER A 154 -4.54 12.48 11.74
C SER A 154 -5.89 13.14 11.40
N PHE A 155 -6.99 12.42 11.56
CA PHE A 155 -8.35 12.95 11.36
C PHE A 155 -8.86 13.66 12.62
N GLU A 156 -8.62 13.10 13.80
CA GLU A 156 -8.98 13.75 15.07
C GLU A 156 -8.29 15.09 15.27
N ARG A 157 -7.05 15.24 14.78
CA ARG A 157 -6.28 16.47 14.87
C ARG A 157 -7.06 17.70 14.37
N GLN A 158 -7.82 17.57 13.30
CA GLN A 158 -8.61 18.66 12.73
C GLN A 158 -9.65 19.16 13.74
N VAL A 159 -10.32 18.23 14.43
CA VAL A 159 -11.33 18.53 15.45
C VAL A 159 -10.67 19.05 16.71
N ALA A 160 -9.58 18.44 17.16
CA ALA A 160 -8.85 18.81 18.36
C ALA A 160 -8.29 20.24 18.35
N LEU A 161 -8.02 20.79 17.17
CA LEU A 161 -7.57 22.17 16.99
C LEU A 161 -8.66 23.20 17.33
N ILE A 162 -9.95 22.84 17.23
CA ILE A 162 -11.05 23.77 17.48
C ILE A 162 -11.10 24.19 18.98
N PRO A 163 -11.22 23.25 19.95
CA PRO A 163 -11.23 23.62 21.37
C PRO A 163 -9.89 24.23 21.81
N ALA A 164 -8.78 23.86 21.19
CA ALA A 164 -7.48 24.45 21.47
C ALA A 164 -7.42 25.92 21.02
N ALA A 165 -7.95 26.26 19.84
CA ALA A 165 -8.03 27.65 19.38
C ALA A 165 -8.99 28.49 20.25
N LEU A 166 -10.12 27.93 20.66
CA LEU A 166 -11.06 28.59 21.58
C LEU A 166 -10.42 28.86 22.95
N ALA A 167 -9.68 27.92 23.49
CA ALA A 167 -8.95 28.11 24.73
C ALA A 167 -7.85 29.19 24.61
N GLN A 168 -7.15 29.23 23.51
CA GLN A 168 -6.17 30.30 23.23
C GLN A 168 -6.83 31.69 23.16
N ALA A 169 -8.05 31.76 22.64
CA ALA A 169 -8.84 32.99 22.61
C ALA A 169 -9.46 33.36 23.95
N GLY A 170 -9.28 32.56 24.99
CA GLY A 170 -9.89 32.77 26.32
C GLY A 170 -11.37 32.45 26.40
N LEU A 171 -11.89 31.78 25.39
CA LEU A 171 -13.32 31.44 25.24
C LEU A 171 -13.69 30.09 25.86
N THR A 172 -12.68 29.28 26.29
CA THR A 172 -12.89 27.97 26.92
C THR A 172 -11.90 27.75 28.07
N SER A 173 -12.08 26.63 28.78
CA SER A 173 -11.13 26.19 29.83
C SER A 173 -9.70 26.09 29.22
N PRO A 174 -8.66 26.39 30.01
CA PRO A 174 -7.28 26.20 29.61
C PRO A 174 -6.92 24.73 29.34
N THR A 175 -7.75 23.77 29.77
CA THR A 175 -7.66 22.35 29.43
C THR A 175 -8.78 21.99 28.50
N PRO A 176 -8.64 22.26 27.19
CA PRO A 176 -9.70 22.00 26.24
C PRO A 176 -9.96 20.51 26.14
N ALA A 177 -11.22 20.13 26.26
CA ALA A 177 -11.68 18.76 26.03
C ALA A 177 -12.62 18.71 24.83
N TYR A 178 -12.58 17.61 24.12
CA TYR A 178 -13.50 17.32 23.04
C TYR A 178 -13.81 15.82 23.02
N SER A 179 -14.92 15.48 22.42
CA SER A 179 -15.23 14.09 22.08
C SER A 179 -15.73 14.01 20.65
N LEU A 180 -15.55 12.86 20.05
CA LEU A 180 -16.06 12.56 18.71
C LEU A 180 -16.14 11.04 18.52
N ALA A 181 -16.97 10.62 17.58
CA ALA A 181 -16.93 9.28 17.00
C ALA A 181 -16.32 9.36 15.61
N SER A 182 -15.36 8.48 15.32
CA SER A 182 -14.76 8.45 14.00
C SER A 182 -14.55 7.01 13.52
N ASN A 183 -14.70 6.82 12.22
CA ASN A 183 -14.48 5.54 11.57
C ASN A 183 -13.81 5.78 10.21
N ILE A 184 -12.81 4.97 9.90
CA ILE A 184 -12.08 5.09 8.64
C ILE A 184 -11.92 3.70 8.04
N LYS A 185 -12.24 3.59 6.76
CA LYS A 185 -12.06 2.38 5.95
C LYS A 185 -11.26 2.71 4.71
N GLY A 186 -10.19 1.96 4.48
CA GLY A 186 -9.39 2.05 3.27
C GLY A 186 -9.36 0.70 2.56
N GLN A 187 -9.49 0.71 1.24
CA GLN A 187 -9.31 -0.46 0.40
C GLN A 187 -8.36 -0.12 -0.72
N GLN A 188 -7.38 -0.96 -0.94
CA GLN A 188 -6.47 -0.84 -2.05
C GLN A 188 -6.12 -2.24 -2.57
N TYR A 189 -6.44 -2.48 -3.81
CA TYR A 189 -6.12 -3.72 -4.52
C TYR A 189 -5.45 -3.40 -5.85
N ILE A 190 -4.38 -4.10 -6.15
CA ILE A 190 -3.70 -4.01 -7.44
C ILE A 190 -3.72 -5.39 -8.08
N PHE A 191 -4.61 -5.56 -9.05
CA PHE A 191 -4.69 -6.78 -9.83
C PHE A 191 -3.73 -6.69 -11.01
N GLY A 192 -2.92 -7.71 -11.22
CA GLY A 192 -1.98 -7.77 -12.32
C GLY A 192 -2.21 -8.98 -13.20
N VAL A 193 -2.13 -8.76 -14.50
CA VAL A 193 -2.04 -9.81 -15.52
C VAL A 193 -0.75 -9.58 -16.29
N GLN A 194 0.12 -10.56 -16.27
CA GLN A 194 1.37 -10.57 -17.04
C GLN A 194 1.31 -11.71 -18.06
N MET A 195 1.70 -11.44 -19.29
CA MET A 195 1.82 -12.45 -20.33
C MET A 195 3.01 -12.12 -21.24
N GLY A 196 3.60 -13.15 -21.82
CA GLY A 196 4.69 -12.97 -22.75
C GLY A 196 5.31 -14.27 -23.21
N ALA A 197 6.36 -14.12 -23.98
CA ALA A 197 7.13 -15.23 -24.53
C ALA A 197 8.62 -15.07 -24.20
N THR A 198 9.26 -16.18 -24.00
CA THR A 198 10.71 -16.26 -23.79
C THR A 198 11.33 -17.04 -24.94
N TYR A 199 12.44 -16.56 -25.45
CA TYR A 199 13.27 -17.27 -26.42
C TYR A 199 14.58 -17.71 -25.76
N LYS A 200 14.85 -19.01 -25.82
CA LYS A 200 16.09 -19.64 -25.36
C LYS A 200 17.10 -19.68 -26.48
N PHE A 201 18.18 -18.90 -26.38
CA PHE A 201 19.25 -18.87 -27.37
C PHE A 201 20.15 -20.12 -27.24
N ASN A 202 20.50 -20.45 -25.99
CA ASN A 202 21.31 -21.62 -25.63
C ASN A 202 21.02 -21.99 -24.17
N ASP A 203 21.78 -22.90 -23.57
CA ASP A 203 21.55 -23.37 -22.20
C ASP A 203 21.93 -22.36 -21.10
N GLN A 204 22.46 -21.21 -21.47
CA GLN A 204 22.90 -20.17 -20.54
C GLN A 204 22.20 -18.83 -20.78
N LEU A 205 21.59 -18.62 -21.95
CA LEU A 205 21.05 -17.34 -22.33
C LEU A 205 19.62 -17.47 -22.88
N SER A 206 18.74 -16.70 -22.32
CA SER A 206 17.37 -16.50 -22.78
C SER A 206 16.98 -15.02 -22.71
N ALA A 207 15.95 -14.63 -23.47
CA ALA A 207 15.36 -13.31 -23.38
C ALA A 207 13.84 -13.41 -23.35
N TYR A 208 13.23 -12.56 -22.56
CA TYR A 208 11.78 -12.43 -22.41
C TYR A 208 11.29 -11.14 -23.04
N ALA A 209 10.16 -11.23 -23.72
CA ALA A 209 9.37 -10.09 -24.15
C ALA A 209 7.90 -10.31 -23.76
N GLY A 210 7.29 -9.32 -23.14
CA GLY A 210 5.92 -9.43 -22.69
C GLY A 210 5.36 -8.12 -22.18
N MET A 211 4.12 -8.19 -21.69
CA MET A 211 3.43 -7.05 -21.12
C MET A 211 2.84 -7.41 -19.77
N ARG A 212 2.69 -6.39 -18.94
CA ARG A 212 1.94 -6.47 -17.68
C ARG A 212 0.91 -5.35 -17.66
N VAL A 213 -0.33 -5.73 -17.40
CA VAL A 213 -1.42 -4.80 -17.18
C VAL A 213 -1.80 -4.83 -15.72
N ASN A 214 -1.85 -3.67 -15.09
CA ASN A 214 -2.24 -3.53 -13.69
C ASN A 214 -3.55 -2.74 -13.61
N TYR A 215 -4.53 -3.32 -12.95
CA TYR A 215 -5.77 -2.64 -12.59
C TYR A 215 -5.74 -2.29 -11.10
N VAL A 216 -5.89 -1.01 -10.80
CA VAL A 216 -5.85 -0.49 -9.44
C VAL A 216 -7.23 -0.10 -8.98
N TYR A 217 -7.66 -0.65 -7.85
CA TYR A 217 -8.89 -0.28 -7.18
C TYR A 217 -8.58 0.32 -5.82
N ASN A 218 -8.92 1.59 -5.65
CA ASN A 218 -8.76 2.32 -4.38
C ASN A 218 -10.11 2.89 -3.94
N ARG A 219 -10.43 2.68 -2.67
CA ARG A 219 -11.59 3.31 -2.04
C ARG A 219 -11.26 3.67 -0.61
N TYR A 220 -11.50 4.94 -0.27
CA TYR A 220 -11.37 5.44 1.09
C TYR A 220 -12.70 6.04 1.52
N THR A 221 -13.15 5.69 2.72
CA THR A 221 -14.34 6.26 3.33
C THR A 221 -14.03 6.57 4.79
N GLY A 222 -14.52 7.68 5.26
CA GLY A 222 -14.39 8.07 6.67
C GLY A 222 -15.57 8.88 7.10
N SER A 223 -15.89 8.82 8.38
CA SER A 223 -16.88 9.65 9.04
C SER A 223 -16.34 10.17 10.36
N ILE A 224 -16.70 11.40 10.69
CA ILE A 224 -16.51 12.00 12.01
C ILE A 224 -17.87 12.53 12.42
N THR A 225 -18.40 12.03 13.52
CA THR A 225 -19.72 12.37 14.05
C THR A 225 -19.64 12.65 15.55
N ASP A 226 -20.73 13.12 16.14
CA ASP A 226 -20.89 13.34 17.57
C ASP A 226 -19.78 14.23 18.17
N ILE A 227 -19.43 15.28 17.42
CA ILE A 227 -18.39 16.22 17.84
C ILE A 227 -18.95 17.09 18.96
N THR A 228 -18.30 17.04 20.12
CA THR A 228 -18.57 17.95 21.24
C THR A 228 -17.27 18.62 21.68
N ALA A 229 -17.36 19.88 22.08
CA ALA A 229 -16.27 20.63 22.67
C ALA A 229 -16.76 21.29 23.95
N ASN A 230 -16.04 21.08 25.05
CA ASN A 230 -16.40 21.70 26.30
C ASN A 230 -15.94 23.15 26.30
N SER A 231 -16.91 24.07 26.46
CA SER A 231 -16.68 25.50 26.60
C SER A 231 -17.08 25.96 28.01
N SER A 232 -16.20 26.67 28.67
CA SER A 232 -16.51 27.30 29.98
C SER A 232 -17.46 28.52 29.82
N VAL A 233 -17.53 29.07 28.65
CA VAL A 233 -18.37 30.26 28.35
C VAL A 233 -19.83 29.90 28.13
N LEU A 234 -20.13 28.66 27.76
CA LEU A 234 -21.50 28.19 27.54
C LEU A 234 -22.14 27.55 28.79
N SER A 235 -21.41 27.47 29.89
CA SER A 235 -21.93 26.93 31.14
C SER A 235 -22.34 28.00 32.17
N GLU A 236 -22.16 29.28 31.87
CA GLU A 236 -22.74 30.35 32.68
C GLU A 236 -24.16 30.66 32.17
N ASP A 237 -25.09 30.31 33.01
CA ASP A 237 -26.52 30.47 32.96
C ASP A 237 -27.07 31.54 31.99
N VAL A 238 -27.87 31.11 31.07
CA VAL A 238 -28.96 31.90 30.51
C VAL A 238 -30.27 31.46 31.13
#